data_54e64af25dbbad4d296c3fdaad73bed5
#
_entry.id   54e64af25dbbad4d296c3fdaad73bed5
#
_cell.length_a   1.000
_cell.length_b   1.000
_cell.length_c   1.000
_cell.angle_alpha   90.00
_cell.angle_beta   90.00
_cell.angle_gamma   90.00
#
_symmetry.space_group_name_H-M   'P 1'
#
loop_
_entity.id
_entity.type
_entity.pdbx_description
1 polymer ?
#
loop_
_entity_poly.entity_id
_entity_poly.type
_entity_poly.pdbx_seq_one_letter_code
_entity_poly.pdbx_strand_id
1 'polypeptide(L)'
;MMVEKVLKPNWLKKLFTDFITFTVKLVVKGQICKEINKLADILAEFIQDTAADFLSDGGINVDIGVTTTPVILANYIESYHKGLTSYLNTTSVINNSVFHPNQLTENRMLYFWFSDEVFKPLIAAAHQDGRFQLNISSEEVKALFKTSLSSTQPEYIEKCLLESASPELRVWSSSVPTLTTSTMGTSVWAQATGELYCGSQNKPTLFFQTNITIDVTASYADKKLFLHGKPQEIFVVRAELPPQNQRIYDEAQIEFIREAVDKIGIPKVLSVLQVEITRLMDKQGANLFDIINPEVLHQEGYVVTHMDFGFPHHLLVDFLKRTLQ
;
A
#
# COMPACT_ATOMS: atom_id res chain seq x y z
N MET A 1 83.79 -41.75 -2.04
CA MET A 1 82.36 -41.80 -1.61
C MET A 1 81.72 -40.53 -2.13
N MET A 2 81.10 -40.62 -3.35
CA MET A 2 80.37 -39.53 -3.97
C MET A 2 78.98 -39.47 -3.37
N VAL A 3 78.59 -38.35 -2.76
CA VAL A 3 77.26 -38.09 -2.31
C VAL A 3 76.50 -37.42 -3.46
N GLU A 4 75.66 -38.16 -4.12
CA GLU A 4 74.77 -37.69 -5.15
C GLU A 4 73.67 -36.82 -4.53
N LYS A 5 73.78 -35.49 -4.72
CA LYS A 5 72.72 -34.54 -4.34
C LYS A 5 71.54 -34.68 -5.30
N VAL A 6 70.52 -35.44 -4.92
CA VAL A 6 69.28 -35.50 -5.64
C VAL A 6 68.62 -34.12 -5.52
N LEU A 7 68.73 -33.31 -6.52
CA LEU A 7 67.98 -32.05 -6.70
C LEU A 7 66.49 -32.44 -6.86
N LYS A 8 65.71 -32.29 -5.80
CA LYS A 8 64.27 -32.38 -5.87
C LYS A 8 63.78 -31.16 -6.68
N PRO A 9 63.12 -31.37 -7.86
CA PRO A 9 62.69 -30.25 -8.70
C PRO A 9 61.50 -29.54 -8.07
N ASN A 10 61.78 -28.50 -7.26
CA ASN A 10 60.78 -27.67 -6.64
C ASN A 10 59.83 -26.98 -7.66
N TRP A 11 60.24 -26.85 -8.91
CA TRP A 11 59.45 -26.33 -9.99
C TRP A 11 58.33 -27.30 -10.40
N LEU A 12 58.58 -28.60 -10.41
CA LEU A 12 57.56 -29.63 -10.71
C LEU A 12 56.46 -29.65 -9.64
N LYS A 13 56.85 -29.57 -8.36
CA LYS A 13 55.92 -29.46 -7.25
C LYS A 13 55.04 -28.19 -7.39
N LYS A 14 55.66 -27.06 -7.70
CA LYS A 14 54.94 -25.81 -7.88
C LYS A 14 53.95 -25.91 -9.06
N LEU A 15 54.40 -26.46 -10.20
CA LEU A 15 53.52 -26.66 -11.37
C LEU A 15 52.30 -27.53 -11.05
N PHE A 16 52.53 -28.66 -10.36
CA PHE A 16 51.41 -29.52 -9.91
C PHE A 16 50.49 -28.81 -8.91
N THR A 17 51.01 -28.09 -7.97
CA THR A 17 50.22 -27.35 -7.00
C THR A 17 49.39 -26.27 -7.70
N ASP A 18 50.00 -25.54 -8.60
CA ASP A 18 49.33 -24.47 -9.36
C ASP A 18 48.24 -25.05 -10.26
N PHE A 19 48.48 -26.16 -10.94
CA PHE A 19 47.53 -26.88 -11.77
C PHE A 19 46.34 -27.42 -10.96
N ILE A 20 46.59 -28.09 -9.82
CA ILE A 20 45.53 -28.56 -8.92
C ILE A 20 44.72 -27.41 -8.39
N THR A 21 45.37 -26.36 -7.93
CA THR A 21 44.70 -25.18 -7.39
C THR A 21 43.83 -24.48 -8.44
N PHE A 22 44.32 -24.35 -9.68
CA PHE A 22 43.56 -23.81 -10.78
C PHE A 22 42.35 -24.73 -11.12
N THR A 23 42.54 -26.03 -11.21
CA THR A 23 41.44 -26.99 -11.51
C THR A 23 40.38 -26.97 -10.42
N VAL A 24 40.80 -27.00 -9.13
CA VAL A 24 39.88 -26.92 -8.01
C VAL A 24 39.12 -25.56 -8.00
N LYS A 25 39.80 -24.45 -8.22
CA LYS A 25 39.13 -23.14 -8.33
C LYS A 25 38.10 -23.13 -9.47
N LEU A 26 38.42 -23.74 -10.62
CA LEU A 26 37.53 -23.74 -11.77
C LEU A 26 36.28 -24.57 -11.51
N VAL A 27 36.45 -25.75 -10.93
CA VAL A 27 35.35 -26.66 -10.57
C VAL A 27 34.50 -26.07 -9.46
N VAL A 28 35.12 -25.61 -8.39
CA VAL A 28 34.38 -24.96 -7.25
C VAL A 28 33.63 -23.73 -7.71
N LYS A 29 34.27 -22.86 -8.50
CA LYS A 29 33.61 -21.67 -9.06
C LYS A 29 32.41 -22.05 -9.93
N GLY A 30 32.57 -23.07 -10.81
CA GLY A 30 31.49 -23.53 -11.68
C GLY A 30 30.31 -24.11 -10.89
N GLN A 31 30.59 -24.92 -9.86
CA GLN A 31 29.54 -25.49 -9.02
C GLN A 31 28.87 -24.42 -8.16
N ILE A 32 29.61 -23.53 -7.53
CA ILE A 32 29.06 -22.44 -6.73
C ILE A 32 28.17 -21.52 -7.59
N CYS A 33 28.63 -21.13 -8.76
CA CYS A 33 27.84 -20.28 -9.67
C CYS A 33 26.54 -21.00 -10.11
N LYS A 34 26.60 -22.32 -10.37
CA LYS A 34 25.43 -23.10 -10.75
C LYS A 34 24.40 -23.16 -9.61
N GLU A 35 24.84 -23.41 -8.38
CA GLU A 35 23.95 -23.46 -7.23
C GLU A 35 23.40 -22.07 -6.87
N ILE A 36 24.21 -21.01 -6.99
CA ILE A 36 23.73 -19.62 -6.81
C ILE A 36 22.66 -19.29 -7.85
N ASN A 37 22.87 -19.61 -9.13
CA ASN A 37 21.87 -19.36 -10.16
C ASN A 37 20.59 -20.14 -9.90
N LYS A 38 20.69 -21.41 -9.52
CA LYS A 38 19.52 -22.23 -9.14
C LYS A 38 18.74 -21.62 -7.97
N LEU A 39 19.44 -21.14 -6.94
CA LEU A 39 18.81 -20.47 -5.80
C LEU A 39 18.16 -19.14 -6.20
N ALA A 40 18.81 -18.39 -7.11
CA ALA A 40 18.26 -17.14 -7.63
C ALA A 40 16.98 -17.38 -8.44
N ASP A 41 16.96 -18.42 -9.29
CA ASP A 41 15.79 -18.81 -10.08
C ASP A 41 14.62 -19.23 -9.16
N ILE A 42 14.87 -20.05 -8.16
CA ILE A 42 13.86 -20.49 -7.18
C ILE A 42 13.32 -19.28 -6.39
N LEU A 43 14.20 -18.38 -5.98
CA LEU A 43 13.80 -17.16 -5.23
C LEU A 43 12.99 -16.21 -6.12
N ALA A 44 13.36 -16.07 -7.38
CA ALA A 44 12.64 -15.25 -8.34
C ALA A 44 11.23 -15.80 -8.60
N GLU A 45 11.09 -17.11 -8.82
CA GLU A 45 9.80 -17.79 -8.98
C GLU A 45 8.91 -17.61 -7.74
N PHE A 46 9.47 -17.82 -6.55
CA PHE A 46 8.76 -17.63 -5.29
C PHE A 46 8.29 -16.19 -5.09
N ILE A 47 9.13 -15.19 -5.39
CA ILE A 47 8.76 -13.77 -5.29
C ILE A 47 7.67 -13.44 -6.31
N GLN A 48 7.77 -13.96 -7.52
CA GLN A 48 6.79 -13.71 -8.57
C GLN A 48 5.41 -14.28 -8.21
N ASP A 49 5.34 -15.51 -7.72
CA ASP A 49 4.09 -16.14 -7.29
C ASP A 49 3.47 -15.38 -6.10
N THR A 50 4.30 -15.04 -5.11
CA THR A 50 3.84 -14.28 -3.94
C THR A 50 3.34 -12.90 -4.31
N ALA A 51 4.02 -12.21 -5.25
CA ALA A 51 3.60 -10.89 -5.71
C ALA A 51 2.29 -10.95 -6.51
N ALA A 52 2.10 -11.96 -7.34
CA ALA A 52 0.87 -12.16 -8.11
C ALA A 52 -0.34 -12.33 -7.20
N ASP A 53 -0.21 -13.16 -6.16
CA ASP A 53 -1.26 -13.38 -5.17
C ASP A 53 -1.56 -12.12 -4.32
N PHE A 54 -0.53 -11.35 -3.99
CA PHE A 54 -0.66 -10.10 -3.23
C PHE A 54 -1.41 -9.02 -4.00
N LEU A 55 -1.18 -8.92 -5.31
CA LEU A 55 -1.71 -7.87 -6.18
C LEU A 55 -3.07 -8.21 -6.79
N SER A 56 -3.60 -9.38 -6.49
CA SER A 56 -4.93 -9.81 -6.91
C SER A 56 -5.90 -9.76 -5.73
N ASP A 57 -7.00 -9.02 -5.85
CA ASP A 57 -8.05 -8.95 -4.85
C ASP A 57 -9.43 -8.92 -5.51
N GLY A 58 -10.10 -10.07 -5.51
CA GLY A 58 -11.38 -10.26 -6.19
C GLY A 58 -11.26 -10.10 -7.70
N GLY A 59 -12.01 -9.17 -8.28
CA GLY A 59 -11.97 -8.86 -9.72
C GLY A 59 -10.90 -7.84 -10.13
N ILE A 60 -10.19 -7.25 -9.17
CA ILE A 60 -9.15 -6.24 -9.42
C ILE A 60 -7.78 -6.92 -9.43
N ASN A 61 -7.04 -6.76 -10.52
CA ASN A 61 -5.68 -7.26 -10.65
C ASN A 61 -4.72 -6.12 -11.01
N VAL A 62 -3.52 -6.15 -10.45
CA VAL A 62 -2.43 -5.22 -10.79
C VAL A 62 -1.27 -6.00 -11.39
N ASP A 63 -0.98 -5.76 -12.67
CA ASP A 63 0.17 -6.35 -13.36
C ASP A 63 1.41 -5.49 -13.10
N ILE A 64 2.33 -6.03 -12.31
CA ILE A 64 3.65 -5.43 -12.02
C ILE A 64 4.78 -6.08 -12.83
N GLY A 65 4.45 -6.82 -13.88
CA GLY A 65 5.45 -7.42 -14.77
C GLY A 65 6.48 -6.40 -15.24
N VAL A 66 7.71 -6.85 -15.45
CA VAL A 66 8.81 -6.03 -15.94
C VAL A 66 8.55 -5.63 -17.40
N THR A 67 8.75 -4.37 -17.73
CA THR A 67 8.50 -3.85 -19.09
C THR A 67 9.68 -4.07 -20.05
N THR A 68 10.90 -4.03 -19.50
CA THR A 68 12.15 -4.21 -20.26
C THR A 68 13.19 -4.92 -19.38
N THR A 69 14.28 -5.38 -20.00
CA THR A 69 15.41 -5.94 -19.25
C THR A 69 15.94 -4.92 -18.24
N PRO A 70 16.15 -5.29 -16.97
CA PRO A 70 16.72 -4.41 -15.96
C PRO A 70 18.08 -3.84 -16.37
N VAL A 71 18.34 -2.58 -16.07
CA VAL A 71 19.60 -1.92 -16.33
C VAL A 71 20.50 -2.08 -15.10
N ILE A 72 21.69 -2.63 -15.32
CA ILE A 72 22.67 -2.87 -14.25
C ILE A 72 23.78 -1.83 -14.40
N LEU A 73 23.92 -0.95 -13.42
CA LEU A 73 24.99 0.02 -13.32
C LEU A 73 25.97 -0.36 -12.20
N ALA A 74 27.05 0.39 -12.07
CA ALA A 74 28.11 0.07 -11.11
C ALA A 74 27.63 0.13 -9.63
N ASN A 75 26.64 0.96 -9.33
CA ASN A 75 26.18 1.29 -8.00
C ASN A 75 24.70 0.99 -7.74
N TYR A 76 23.91 0.66 -8.80
CA TYR A 76 22.51 0.26 -8.62
C TYR A 76 22.01 -0.60 -9.80
N ILE A 77 20.87 -1.24 -9.54
CA ILE A 77 20.08 -1.96 -10.55
C ILE A 77 18.74 -1.25 -10.65
N GLU A 78 18.29 -0.92 -11.85
CA GLU A 78 16.97 -0.36 -12.09
C GLU A 78 16.09 -1.32 -12.88
N SER A 79 14.83 -1.37 -12.51
CA SER A 79 13.81 -2.20 -13.17
C SER A 79 12.54 -1.37 -13.34
N TYR A 80 11.95 -1.46 -14.54
CA TYR A 80 10.71 -0.77 -14.88
C TYR A 80 9.56 -1.77 -14.86
N HIS A 81 8.50 -1.42 -14.14
CA HIS A 81 7.34 -2.26 -13.94
C HIS A 81 6.08 -1.61 -14.49
N LYS A 82 5.14 -2.41 -14.97
CA LYS A 82 3.93 -1.93 -15.63
C LYS A 82 3.00 -1.14 -14.71
N GLY A 83 2.69 -1.68 -13.53
CA GLY A 83 1.71 -1.10 -12.62
C GLY A 83 0.28 -1.00 -13.21
N LEU A 84 -0.07 -1.88 -14.16
CA LEU A 84 -1.33 -1.81 -14.88
C LEU A 84 -2.47 -2.43 -14.07
N THR A 85 -3.48 -1.64 -13.76
CA THR A 85 -4.70 -2.16 -13.15
C THR A 85 -5.65 -2.69 -14.20
N SER A 86 -6.17 -3.89 -14.00
CA SER A 86 -7.28 -4.46 -14.77
C SER A 86 -8.46 -4.79 -13.87
N TYR A 87 -9.65 -4.40 -14.32
CA TYR A 87 -10.91 -4.69 -13.65
C TYR A 87 -12.00 -4.93 -14.70
N LEU A 88 -12.71 -6.06 -14.60
CA LEU A 88 -13.62 -6.54 -15.63
C LEU A 88 -12.90 -6.60 -16.99
N ASN A 89 -13.36 -5.85 -17.98
CA ASN A 89 -12.81 -5.82 -19.34
C ASN A 89 -11.98 -4.54 -19.61
N THR A 90 -11.65 -3.76 -18.56
CA THR A 90 -10.86 -2.54 -18.70
C THR A 90 -9.45 -2.77 -18.20
N THR A 91 -8.47 -2.22 -18.92
CA THR A 91 -7.07 -2.23 -18.52
C THR A 91 -6.52 -0.83 -18.68
N SER A 92 -5.85 -0.33 -17.66
CA SER A 92 -5.15 0.96 -17.72
C SER A 92 -3.89 0.86 -18.59
N VAL A 93 -3.46 1.99 -19.15
CA VAL A 93 -2.19 2.10 -19.87
C VAL A 93 -1.37 3.20 -19.26
N ILE A 94 -0.12 2.90 -18.89
CA ILE A 94 0.84 3.84 -18.32
C ILE A 94 2.05 3.90 -19.26
N ASN A 95 2.34 5.08 -19.79
CA ASN A 95 3.36 5.23 -20.83
C ASN A 95 4.66 5.90 -20.33
N ASN A 96 4.62 6.53 -19.15
CA ASN A 96 5.74 7.35 -18.66
C ASN A 96 6.29 6.82 -17.35
N SER A 97 7.62 6.76 -17.24
CA SER A 97 8.32 6.52 -15.98
C SER A 97 8.56 7.83 -15.24
N VAL A 98 8.45 7.78 -13.92
CA VAL A 98 8.77 8.89 -13.02
C VAL A 98 10.09 8.67 -12.27
N PHE A 99 10.91 7.74 -12.76
CA PHE A 99 12.23 7.47 -12.17
C PHE A 99 13.20 8.62 -12.41
N HIS A 100 13.87 9.05 -11.35
CA HIS A 100 14.91 10.07 -11.39
C HIS A 100 16.16 9.59 -10.63
N PRO A 101 17.26 9.25 -11.34
CA PRO A 101 18.46 8.70 -10.71
C PRO A 101 19.16 9.66 -9.75
N ASN A 102 18.95 10.98 -9.87
CA ASN A 102 19.48 11.98 -8.96
C ASN A 102 18.83 11.97 -7.54
N GLN A 103 17.75 11.22 -7.36
CA GLN A 103 17.11 11.00 -6.07
C GLN A 103 17.68 9.80 -5.31
N LEU A 104 18.54 9.01 -5.96
CA LEU A 104 19.25 7.92 -5.30
C LEU A 104 20.30 8.46 -4.34
N THR A 105 20.38 7.85 -3.16
CA THR A 105 21.40 8.10 -2.15
C THR A 105 22.15 6.80 -1.85
N GLU A 106 23.42 6.89 -1.44
CA GLU A 106 24.24 5.69 -1.16
C GLU A 106 23.87 4.98 0.15
N ASN A 107 22.97 5.55 0.93
CA ASN A 107 22.61 5.07 2.26
C ASN A 107 21.29 4.31 2.33
N ARG A 108 20.72 3.96 1.19
CA ARG A 108 19.47 3.17 1.09
C ARG A 108 19.63 2.01 0.11
N MET A 109 19.01 0.88 0.47
CA MET A 109 19.11 -0.35 -0.33
C MET A 109 18.07 -0.44 -1.43
N LEU A 110 16.87 0.13 -1.23
CA LEU A 110 15.72 -0.08 -2.10
C LEU A 110 14.92 1.21 -2.27
N TYR A 111 14.50 1.47 -3.50
CA TYR A 111 13.68 2.61 -3.87
C TYR A 111 12.54 2.15 -4.75
N PHE A 112 11.34 2.71 -4.53
CA PHE A 112 10.18 2.56 -5.39
C PHE A 112 9.65 3.94 -5.79
N TRP A 113 9.38 4.12 -7.08
CA TRP A 113 8.70 5.29 -7.62
C TRP A 113 7.31 4.87 -8.06
N PHE A 114 6.30 5.47 -7.45
CA PHE A 114 4.89 5.22 -7.76
C PHE A 114 4.27 6.49 -8.37
N SER A 115 4.00 6.47 -9.67
CA SER A 115 3.27 7.54 -10.33
C SER A 115 1.81 7.59 -9.88
N ASP A 116 1.22 8.77 -9.82
CA ASP A 116 -0.24 8.95 -9.61
C ASP A 116 -1.05 8.17 -10.67
N GLU A 117 -0.49 7.96 -11.87
CA GLU A 117 -1.13 7.19 -12.93
C GLU A 117 -1.32 5.70 -12.59
N VAL A 118 -0.57 5.17 -11.62
CA VAL A 118 -0.77 3.81 -11.08
C VAL A 118 -1.98 3.77 -10.15
N PHE A 119 -2.15 4.80 -9.33
CA PHE A 119 -3.22 4.84 -8.31
C PHE A 119 -4.58 5.20 -8.89
N LYS A 120 -4.65 6.09 -9.88
CA LYS A 120 -5.92 6.54 -10.48
C LYS A 120 -6.78 5.39 -11.01
N PRO A 121 -6.28 4.46 -11.85
CA PRO A 121 -7.08 3.33 -12.32
C PRO A 121 -7.43 2.35 -11.19
N LEU A 122 -6.55 2.18 -10.21
CA LEU A 122 -6.82 1.34 -9.05
C LEU A 122 -7.98 1.88 -8.21
N ILE A 123 -8.00 3.19 -7.96
CA ILE A 123 -9.09 3.88 -7.26
C ILE A 123 -10.39 3.76 -8.06
N ALA A 124 -10.34 3.94 -9.39
CA ALA A 124 -11.51 3.78 -10.24
C ALA A 124 -12.07 2.36 -10.21
N ALA A 125 -11.21 1.35 -10.29
CA ALA A 125 -11.61 -0.05 -10.18
C ALA A 125 -12.24 -0.36 -8.81
N ALA A 126 -11.62 0.10 -7.72
CA ALA A 126 -12.13 -0.08 -6.37
C ALA A 126 -13.49 0.62 -6.16
N HIS A 127 -13.69 1.78 -6.77
CA HIS A 127 -14.99 2.47 -6.75
C HIS A 127 -16.06 1.69 -7.52
N GLN A 128 -15.75 1.19 -8.70
CA GLN A 128 -16.66 0.36 -9.50
C GLN A 128 -17.00 -0.97 -8.82
N ASP A 129 -16.06 -1.53 -8.07
CA ASP A 129 -16.25 -2.76 -7.27
C ASP A 129 -17.01 -2.50 -5.94
N GLY A 130 -17.46 -1.26 -5.71
CA GLY A 130 -18.26 -0.89 -4.54
C GLY A 130 -17.49 -0.86 -3.21
N ARG A 131 -16.15 -0.76 -3.24
CA ARG A 131 -15.32 -0.80 -2.01
C ARG A 131 -15.33 0.48 -1.19
N PHE A 132 -15.76 1.59 -1.79
CA PHE A 132 -15.88 2.87 -1.08
C PHE A 132 -17.26 3.04 -0.44
N GLN A 133 -17.68 2.01 0.28
CA GLN A 133 -18.91 2.00 1.08
C GLN A 133 -18.59 1.59 2.50
N LEU A 134 -19.21 2.24 3.46
CA LEU A 134 -19.03 1.99 4.87
C LEU A 134 -20.40 1.97 5.56
N ASN A 135 -20.72 0.87 6.20
CA ASN A 135 -21.90 0.72 7.04
C ASN A 135 -21.45 0.65 8.51
N ILE A 136 -21.88 1.62 9.30
CA ILE A 136 -21.58 1.70 10.74
C ILE A 136 -22.84 1.33 11.50
N SER A 137 -22.76 0.29 12.31
CA SER A 137 -23.89 -0.26 13.04
C SER A 137 -24.09 0.41 14.40
N SER A 138 -25.24 0.14 15.00
CA SER A 138 -25.87 0.84 16.11
C SER A 138 -24.98 1.26 17.27
N GLU A 139 -24.25 0.36 17.90
CA GLU A 139 -23.43 0.69 19.07
C GLU A 139 -22.22 1.53 18.71
N GLU A 140 -21.66 1.30 17.53
CA GLU A 140 -20.53 2.09 17.03
C GLU A 140 -20.99 3.51 16.66
N VAL A 141 -22.15 3.68 16.00
CA VAL A 141 -22.73 5.00 15.72
C VAL A 141 -22.95 5.78 17.02
N LYS A 142 -23.58 5.15 18.03
CA LYS A 142 -23.80 5.79 19.34
C LYS A 142 -22.48 6.21 20.00
N ALA A 143 -21.47 5.33 19.99
CA ALA A 143 -20.18 5.62 20.57
C ALA A 143 -19.48 6.79 19.88
N LEU A 144 -19.45 6.78 18.53
CA LEU A 144 -18.80 7.81 17.72
C LEU A 144 -19.42 9.20 17.95
N PHE A 145 -20.75 9.29 17.89
CA PHE A 145 -21.43 10.57 18.10
C PHE A 145 -21.34 11.09 19.54
N LYS A 146 -21.22 10.19 20.52
CA LYS A 146 -21.10 10.59 21.94
C LYS A 146 -19.72 11.13 22.31
N THR A 147 -18.68 10.64 21.66
CA THR A 147 -17.28 10.89 22.09
C THR A 147 -16.54 11.90 21.21
N SER A 148 -16.96 12.11 19.97
CA SER A 148 -16.12 12.79 18.97
C SER A 148 -16.52 14.22 18.66
N LEU A 149 -17.72 14.68 19.03
CA LEU A 149 -18.22 16.00 18.65
C LEU A 149 -18.20 16.98 19.81
N SER A 150 -17.76 18.20 19.51
CA SER A 150 -17.75 19.35 20.44
C SER A 150 -18.98 20.24 20.29
N SER A 151 -19.61 20.24 19.11
CA SER A 151 -20.83 20.99 18.85
C SER A 151 -22.07 20.38 19.51
N THR A 152 -23.04 21.22 19.82
CA THR A 152 -24.33 20.75 20.34
C THR A 152 -25.02 19.90 19.26
N GLN A 153 -25.38 18.67 19.64
CA GLN A 153 -26.09 17.77 18.72
C GLN A 153 -27.48 18.33 18.40
N PRO A 154 -27.89 18.34 17.13
CA PRO A 154 -29.28 18.65 16.77
C PRO A 154 -30.26 17.68 17.42
N GLU A 155 -31.45 18.17 17.80
CA GLU A 155 -32.48 17.42 18.50
C GLU A 155 -32.85 16.11 17.78
N TYR A 156 -32.92 16.13 16.46
CA TYR A 156 -33.24 14.94 15.67
C TYR A 156 -32.16 13.84 15.73
N ILE A 157 -30.90 14.23 15.90
CA ILE A 157 -29.78 13.29 16.13
C ILE A 157 -29.83 12.74 17.55
N GLU A 158 -30.00 13.61 18.55
CA GLU A 158 -30.12 13.19 19.94
C GLU A 158 -31.27 12.20 20.11
N LYS A 159 -32.45 12.53 19.58
CA LYS A 159 -33.63 11.65 19.58
C LYS A 159 -33.34 10.32 18.87
N CYS A 160 -32.68 10.33 17.73
CA CYS A 160 -32.28 9.14 17.01
C CYS A 160 -31.38 8.21 17.88
N LEU A 161 -30.37 8.78 18.50
CA LEU A 161 -29.40 8.00 19.27
C LEU A 161 -29.97 7.48 20.60
N LEU A 162 -30.91 8.21 21.19
CA LEU A 162 -31.54 7.80 22.46
C LEU A 162 -32.71 6.85 22.27
N GLU A 163 -33.58 7.09 21.31
CA GLU A 163 -34.83 6.35 21.12
C GLU A 163 -34.68 5.15 20.17
N SER A 164 -33.71 5.17 19.28
CA SER A 164 -33.51 4.06 18.35
C SER A 164 -32.76 2.90 18.98
N ALA A 165 -33.34 1.70 18.89
CA ALA A 165 -32.65 0.47 19.29
C ALA A 165 -31.43 0.18 18.41
N SER A 166 -31.46 0.56 17.14
CA SER A 166 -30.45 0.23 16.12
C SER A 166 -30.24 1.35 15.10
N PRO A 167 -29.63 2.49 15.48
CA PRO A 167 -29.22 3.49 14.47
C PRO A 167 -28.16 2.91 13.56
N GLU A 168 -28.25 3.22 12.25
CA GLU A 168 -27.29 2.79 11.23
C GLU A 168 -26.87 3.99 10.40
N LEU A 169 -25.56 4.16 10.19
CA LEU A 169 -25.02 5.17 9.29
C LEU A 169 -24.39 4.49 8.09
N ARG A 170 -24.91 4.77 6.91
CA ARG A 170 -24.38 4.33 5.62
C ARG A 170 -23.68 5.50 4.95
N VAL A 171 -22.44 5.29 4.54
CA VAL A 171 -21.64 6.29 3.82
C VAL A 171 -21.03 5.64 2.60
N TRP A 172 -21.04 6.35 1.47
CA TRP A 172 -20.38 5.88 0.26
C TRP A 172 -19.84 7.05 -0.56
N SER A 173 -18.85 6.75 -1.40
CA SER A 173 -18.37 7.71 -2.39
C SER A 173 -19.33 7.74 -3.58
N SER A 174 -19.93 8.89 -3.85
CA SER A 174 -20.89 9.09 -4.95
C SER A 174 -20.23 9.40 -6.29
N SER A 175 -18.92 9.65 -6.29
CA SER A 175 -18.10 9.79 -7.49
C SER A 175 -16.76 9.09 -7.29
N VAL A 176 -16.06 8.80 -8.38
CA VAL A 176 -14.69 8.26 -8.28
C VAL A 176 -13.80 9.26 -7.56
N PRO A 177 -13.18 8.89 -6.42
CA PRO A 177 -12.21 9.77 -5.77
C PRO A 177 -11.03 10.08 -6.68
N THR A 178 -10.49 11.28 -6.59
CA THR A 178 -9.30 11.70 -7.34
C THR A 178 -8.14 11.92 -6.40
N LEU A 179 -6.94 11.64 -6.90
CA LEU A 179 -5.70 11.74 -6.16
C LEU A 179 -4.72 12.60 -6.96
N THR A 180 -4.01 13.48 -6.26
CA THR A 180 -2.94 14.30 -6.83
C THR A 180 -1.82 14.43 -5.81
N THR A 181 -0.62 14.05 -6.19
CA THR A 181 0.56 14.16 -5.34
C THR A 181 1.36 15.40 -5.70
N SER A 182 1.79 16.13 -4.69
CA SER A 182 2.68 17.29 -4.77
C SER A 182 3.77 17.17 -3.72
N THR A 183 4.72 18.08 -3.71
CA THR A 183 5.78 18.12 -2.67
C THR A 183 5.24 18.36 -1.26
N MET A 184 3.98 18.82 -1.13
CA MET A 184 3.32 19.05 0.17
C MET A 184 2.62 17.80 0.73
N GLY A 185 2.44 16.76 -0.09
CA GLY A 185 1.74 15.54 0.25
C GLY A 185 0.83 15.05 -0.87
N THR A 186 0.05 14.03 -0.59
CA THR A 186 -0.95 13.49 -1.51
C THR A 186 -2.33 14.01 -1.12
N SER A 187 -2.92 14.83 -1.97
CA SER A 187 -4.27 15.34 -1.80
C SER A 187 -5.28 14.42 -2.44
N VAL A 188 -6.32 14.07 -1.70
CA VAL A 188 -7.44 13.24 -2.16
C VAL A 188 -8.71 14.03 -2.10
N TRP A 189 -9.40 14.14 -3.23
CA TRP A 189 -10.74 14.71 -3.32
C TRP A 189 -11.77 13.60 -3.49
N ALA A 190 -12.88 13.69 -2.76
CA ALA A 190 -13.99 12.76 -2.85
C ALA A 190 -15.32 13.47 -2.64
N GLN A 191 -16.37 12.98 -3.30
CA GLN A 191 -17.74 13.33 -2.98
C GLN A 191 -18.37 12.18 -2.19
N ALA A 192 -18.71 12.42 -0.94
CA ALA A 192 -19.32 11.43 -0.06
C ALA A 192 -20.80 11.71 0.15
N THR A 193 -21.58 10.66 0.14
CA THR A 193 -23.01 10.68 0.52
C THR A 193 -23.20 9.85 1.78
N GLY A 194 -23.99 10.35 2.71
CA GLY A 194 -24.29 9.66 3.95
C GLY A 194 -25.78 9.65 4.25
N GLU A 195 -26.26 8.56 4.85
CA GLU A 195 -27.63 8.35 5.29
C GLU A 195 -27.63 7.79 6.71
N LEU A 196 -28.26 8.49 7.63
CA LEU A 196 -28.50 8.03 8.99
C LEU A 196 -29.90 7.46 9.11
N TYR A 197 -30.03 6.23 9.52
CA TYR A 197 -31.30 5.53 9.78
C TYR A 197 -31.51 5.41 11.30
N CYS A 198 -32.76 5.71 11.73
CA CYS A 198 -33.17 5.61 13.11
C CYS A 198 -34.39 4.71 13.20
N GLY A 199 -34.25 3.55 13.81
CA GLY A 199 -35.32 2.56 13.95
C GLY A 199 -35.61 1.76 12.69
N SER A 200 -36.79 1.14 12.64
CA SER A 200 -37.20 0.22 11.58
C SER A 200 -37.74 0.88 10.30
N GLN A 201 -37.55 2.19 10.15
CA GLN A 201 -38.06 2.90 8.98
C GLN A 201 -37.14 2.68 7.76
N ASN A 202 -37.74 2.38 6.60
CA ASN A 202 -37.02 2.24 5.33
C ASN A 202 -36.57 3.59 4.72
N LYS A 203 -36.61 4.68 5.49
CA LYS A 203 -36.22 6.03 5.06
C LYS A 203 -35.19 6.59 6.03
N PRO A 204 -34.13 7.24 5.53
CA PRO A 204 -33.15 7.86 6.40
C PRO A 204 -33.79 9.01 7.21
N THR A 205 -33.27 9.23 8.42
CA THR A 205 -33.61 10.38 9.26
C THR A 205 -32.82 11.61 8.82
N LEU A 206 -31.59 11.39 8.37
CA LEU A 206 -30.72 12.43 7.82
C LEU A 206 -30.09 11.90 6.52
N PHE A 207 -30.13 12.72 5.47
CA PHE A 207 -29.36 12.54 4.24
C PHE A 207 -28.41 13.73 4.11
N PHE A 208 -27.15 13.46 3.75
CA PHE A 208 -26.20 14.52 3.44
C PHE A 208 -25.24 14.11 2.31
N GLN A 209 -24.75 15.12 1.61
CA GLN A 209 -23.74 14.99 0.57
C GLN A 209 -22.66 16.06 0.79
N THR A 210 -21.40 15.63 0.75
CA THR A 210 -20.25 16.49 1.02
C THR A 210 -19.17 16.32 -0.03
N ASN A 211 -18.52 17.40 -0.40
CA ASN A 211 -17.23 17.37 -1.09
C ASN A 211 -16.14 17.50 -0.04
N ILE A 212 -15.15 16.62 -0.11
CA ILE A 212 -14.09 16.52 0.89
C ILE A 212 -12.75 16.54 0.16
N THR A 213 -11.85 17.40 0.63
CA THR A 213 -10.44 17.40 0.24
C THR A 213 -9.61 17.13 1.48
N ILE A 214 -8.78 16.09 1.44
CA ILE A 214 -7.88 15.71 2.52
C ILE A 214 -6.46 15.56 2.00
N ASP A 215 -5.48 16.03 2.77
CA ASP A 215 -4.08 15.68 2.55
C ASP A 215 -3.77 14.41 3.37
N VAL A 216 -3.28 13.40 2.68
CA VAL A 216 -2.94 12.10 3.27
C VAL A 216 -1.45 11.93 3.28
N THR A 217 -0.91 11.55 4.43
CA THR A 217 0.46 11.10 4.59
C THR A 217 0.48 9.69 5.14
N ALA A 218 1.48 8.93 4.76
CA ALA A 218 1.68 7.56 5.20
C ALA A 218 2.98 7.45 5.99
N SER A 219 2.96 6.65 7.05
CA SER A 219 4.15 6.23 7.79
C SER A 219 4.08 4.73 8.07
N TYR A 220 5.23 4.11 8.30
CA TYR A 220 5.31 2.68 8.59
C TYR A 220 6.15 2.47 9.84
N ALA A 221 5.59 1.77 10.82
CA ALA A 221 6.26 1.40 12.05
C ALA A 221 5.69 0.07 12.58
N ASP A 222 6.51 -0.71 13.25
CA ASP A 222 6.10 -1.97 13.89
C ASP A 222 5.34 -2.92 12.93
N LYS A 223 5.79 -3.01 11.67
CA LYS A 223 5.18 -3.80 10.59
C LYS A 223 3.75 -3.38 10.23
N LYS A 224 3.36 -2.15 10.55
CA LYS A 224 2.04 -1.59 10.24
C LYS A 224 2.16 -0.29 9.47
N LEU A 225 1.25 -0.11 8.53
CA LEU A 225 1.05 1.16 7.85
C LEU A 225 0.14 2.05 8.71
N PHE A 226 0.51 3.31 8.84
CA PHE A 226 -0.30 4.35 9.47
C PHE A 226 -0.64 5.41 8.43
N LEU A 227 -1.92 5.71 8.30
CA LEU A 227 -2.42 6.76 7.43
C LEU A 227 -2.87 7.94 8.28
N HIS A 228 -2.38 9.12 7.96
CA HIS A 228 -2.77 10.38 8.59
C HIS A 228 -3.44 11.26 7.56
N GLY A 229 -4.68 11.65 7.83
CA GLY A 229 -5.42 12.56 6.97
C GLY A 229 -5.65 13.88 7.67
N LYS A 230 -5.33 14.98 6.97
CA LYS A 230 -5.63 16.32 7.40
C LYS A 230 -6.67 16.91 6.45
N PRO A 231 -7.90 17.20 6.92
CA PRO A 231 -8.89 17.84 6.08
C PRO A 231 -8.42 19.25 5.69
N GLN A 232 -8.51 19.54 4.39
CA GLN A 232 -8.26 20.86 3.83
C GLN A 232 -9.58 21.60 3.62
N GLU A 233 -10.58 20.87 3.12
CA GLU A 233 -11.89 21.42 2.86
C GLU A 233 -12.97 20.36 3.06
N ILE A 234 -14.06 20.72 3.74
CA ILE A 234 -15.28 19.93 3.86
C ILE A 234 -16.45 20.86 3.50
N PHE A 235 -17.03 20.65 2.33
CA PHE A 235 -18.14 21.44 1.84
C PHE A 235 -19.42 20.61 1.79
N VAL A 236 -20.44 20.98 2.59
CA VAL A 236 -21.75 20.32 2.58
C VAL A 236 -22.55 20.82 1.38
N VAL A 237 -22.66 19.97 0.35
CA VAL A 237 -23.38 20.29 -0.89
C VAL A 237 -24.89 20.27 -0.66
N ARG A 238 -25.35 19.28 0.11
CA ARG A 238 -26.76 19.03 0.39
C ARG A 238 -26.93 18.35 1.74
N ALA A 239 -27.91 18.81 2.51
CA ALA A 239 -28.37 18.13 3.71
C ALA A 239 -29.88 18.22 3.81
N GLU A 240 -30.56 17.12 4.12
CA GLU A 240 -32.00 17.01 4.14
C GLU A 240 -32.48 16.12 5.29
N LEU A 241 -33.68 16.42 5.77
CA LEU A 241 -34.42 15.62 6.74
C LEU A 241 -35.60 14.93 6.02
N PRO A 242 -35.43 13.70 5.54
CA PRO A 242 -36.52 12.90 5.04
C PRO A 242 -37.51 12.53 6.18
N PRO A 243 -38.77 12.18 5.90
CA PRO A 243 -39.37 12.02 4.58
C PRO A 243 -39.91 13.30 3.92
N GLN A 244 -39.84 14.41 4.60
CA GLN A 244 -40.38 15.69 4.11
C GLN A 244 -39.46 16.38 3.08
N ASN A 245 -38.24 15.82 2.86
CA ASN A 245 -37.20 16.39 2.00
C ASN A 245 -36.90 17.87 2.32
N GLN A 246 -37.03 18.22 3.60
CA GLN A 246 -36.74 19.54 4.07
C GLN A 246 -35.23 19.77 4.04
N ARG A 247 -34.79 20.73 3.24
CA ARG A 247 -33.38 21.12 3.22
C ARG A 247 -32.96 21.78 4.53
N ILE A 248 -31.79 21.41 4.98
CA ILE A 248 -31.14 22.06 6.13
C ILE A 248 -30.41 23.31 5.61
N TYR A 249 -30.80 24.49 6.13
CA TYR A 249 -30.18 25.78 5.83
C TYR A 249 -29.57 26.43 7.08
N ASP A 250 -29.85 25.85 8.26
CA ASP A 250 -29.28 26.35 9.51
C ASP A 250 -27.77 26.03 9.56
N GLU A 251 -26.95 27.07 9.67
CA GLU A 251 -25.50 26.97 9.67
C GLU A 251 -24.98 26.11 10.84
N ALA A 252 -25.64 26.16 12.00
CA ALA A 252 -25.26 25.32 13.13
C ALA A 252 -25.41 23.81 12.85
N GLN A 253 -26.46 23.43 12.11
CA GLN A 253 -26.69 22.05 11.69
C GLN A 253 -25.74 21.64 10.57
N ILE A 254 -25.43 22.54 9.65
CA ILE A 254 -24.43 22.30 8.59
C ILE A 254 -23.04 22.13 9.22
N GLU A 255 -22.70 22.98 10.19
CA GLU A 255 -21.43 22.86 10.91
C GLU A 255 -21.33 21.56 11.71
N PHE A 256 -22.43 21.09 12.29
CA PHE A 256 -22.49 19.78 12.94
C PHE A 256 -22.16 18.65 11.94
N ILE A 257 -22.72 18.67 10.71
CA ILE A 257 -22.42 17.69 9.68
C ILE A 257 -20.93 17.77 9.29
N ARG A 258 -20.41 18.97 9.11
CA ARG A 258 -19.01 19.22 8.78
C ARG A 258 -18.07 18.67 9.85
N GLU A 259 -18.38 18.95 11.12
CA GLU A 259 -17.62 18.41 12.25
C GLU A 259 -17.73 16.87 12.34
N ALA A 260 -18.92 16.30 12.08
CA ALA A 260 -19.09 14.84 12.05
C ALA A 260 -18.25 14.18 10.94
N VAL A 261 -18.19 14.79 9.75
CA VAL A 261 -17.33 14.31 8.66
C VAL A 261 -15.86 14.40 9.06
N ASP A 262 -15.42 15.52 9.64
CA ASP A 262 -14.03 15.74 10.09
C ASP A 262 -13.62 14.77 11.21
N LYS A 263 -14.40 14.72 12.28
CA LYS A 263 -14.02 14.01 13.51
C LYS A 263 -14.36 12.51 13.51
N ILE A 264 -15.32 12.10 12.70
CA ILE A 264 -15.83 10.73 12.64
C ILE A 264 -15.55 10.11 11.28
N GLY A 265 -16.03 10.74 10.21
CA GLY A 265 -16.02 10.16 8.87
C GLY A 265 -14.61 9.91 8.35
N ILE A 266 -13.78 10.94 8.29
CA ILE A 266 -12.41 10.85 7.77
C ILE A 266 -11.56 9.87 8.60
N PRO A 267 -11.48 9.95 9.95
CA PRO A 267 -10.72 9.01 10.74
C PRO A 267 -11.18 7.56 10.58
N LYS A 268 -12.50 7.34 10.47
CA LYS A 268 -13.05 5.99 10.27
C LYS A 268 -12.65 5.40 8.93
N VAL A 269 -12.77 6.16 7.85
CA VAL A 269 -12.35 5.72 6.51
C VAL A 269 -10.86 5.42 6.48
N LEU A 270 -10.01 6.29 7.03
CA LEU A 270 -8.56 6.08 7.08
C LEU A 270 -8.21 4.84 7.93
N SER A 271 -8.89 4.62 9.06
CA SER A 271 -8.70 3.43 9.88
C SER A 271 -9.04 2.14 9.14
N VAL A 272 -10.15 2.12 8.38
CA VAL A 272 -10.53 0.95 7.57
C VAL A 272 -9.50 0.70 6.48
N LEU A 273 -9.09 1.74 5.74
CA LEU A 273 -8.06 1.63 4.70
C LEU A 273 -6.74 1.14 5.28
N GLN A 274 -6.32 1.67 6.42
CA GLN A 274 -5.09 1.26 7.10
C GLN A 274 -5.11 -0.23 7.47
N VAL A 275 -6.23 -0.71 8.03
CA VAL A 275 -6.40 -2.12 8.39
C VAL A 275 -6.37 -3.01 7.14
N GLU A 276 -7.08 -2.64 6.07
CA GLU A 276 -7.11 -3.43 4.84
C GLU A 276 -5.76 -3.46 4.13
N ILE A 277 -5.06 -2.32 4.03
CA ILE A 277 -3.72 -2.28 3.43
C ILE A 277 -2.73 -3.09 4.29
N THR A 278 -2.78 -2.96 5.63
CA THR A 278 -1.93 -3.76 6.52
C THR A 278 -2.23 -5.26 6.35
N ARG A 279 -3.51 -5.64 6.26
CA ARG A 279 -3.92 -7.03 6.01
C ARG A 279 -3.40 -7.56 4.67
N LEU A 280 -3.43 -6.74 3.63
CA LEU A 280 -2.84 -7.09 2.33
C LEU A 280 -1.33 -7.26 2.42
N MET A 281 -0.64 -6.40 3.16
CA MET A 281 0.80 -6.51 3.39
C MET A 281 1.17 -7.76 4.21
N ASP A 282 0.34 -8.17 5.16
CA ASP A 282 0.53 -9.38 5.97
C ASP A 282 0.10 -10.66 5.25
N LYS A 283 -0.73 -10.53 4.22
CA LYS A 283 -1.21 -11.66 3.43
C LYS A 283 -0.04 -12.27 2.66
N GLN A 284 0.33 -13.49 3.01
CA GLN A 284 1.25 -14.36 2.26
C GLN A 284 2.73 -13.95 2.19
N GLY A 285 3.30 -13.34 3.19
CA GLY A 285 4.74 -13.28 3.27
C GLY A 285 5.39 -11.95 2.89
N ALA A 286 4.70 -10.81 3.00
CA ALA A 286 5.36 -9.53 3.24
C ALA A 286 6.26 -9.61 4.49
N ASN A 287 6.09 -10.63 5.31
CA ASN A 287 7.03 -11.06 6.36
C ASN A 287 8.33 -11.68 5.85
N LEU A 288 8.50 -11.86 4.52
CA LEU A 288 9.76 -12.33 3.93
C LEU A 288 10.90 -11.36 4.08
N PHE A 289 10.58 -10.08 4.21
CA PHE A 289 11.56 -9.02 4.39
C PHE A 289 11.21 -8.20 5.62
N ASP A 290 12.19 -7.97 6.47
CA ASP A 290 12.07 -6.93 7.47
C ASP A 290 12.30 -5.58 6.77
N ILE A 291 11.26 -4.76 6.69
CA ILE A 291 11.34 -3.39 6.18
C ILE A 291 11.99 -2.53 7.27
N ILE A 292 13.08 -1.88 6.94
CA ILE A 292 13.89 -1.11 7.87
C ILE A 292 13.91 0.34 7.42
N ASN A 293 13.59 1.25 8.33
CA ASN A 293 13.61 2.71 8.13
C ASN A 293 12.93 3.16 6.81
N PRO A 294 11.68 2.77 6.54
CA PRO A 294 10.98 3.23 5.35
C PRO A 294 10.65 4.71 5.48
N GLU A 295 10.85 5.44 4.40
CA GLU A 295 10.47 6.84 4.26
C GLU A 295 9.68 7.02 2.97
N VAL A 296 8.69 7.92 3.01
CA VAL A 296 7.83 8.26 1.88
C VAL A 296 8.06 9.73 1.53
N LEU A 297 8.58 9.97 0.34
CA LEU A 297 8.84 11.30 -0.20
C LEU A 297 7.82 11.63 -1.29
N HIS A 298 7.14 12.75 -1.13
CA HIS A 298 6.16 13.23 -2.10
C HIS A 298 6.82 14.16 -3.11
N GLN A 299 6.46 14.00 -4.38
CA GLN A 299 6.95 14.79 -5.51
C GLN A 299 5.77 15.14 -6.43
N GLU A 300 5.96 16.01 -7.42
CA GLU A 300 4.90 16.38 -8.35
C GLU A 300 4.47 15.18 -9.22
N GLY A 301 3.28 14.65 -8.96
CA GLY A 301 2.67 13.55 -9.70
C GLY A 301 3.19 12.15 -9.35
N TYR A 302 4.00 11.99 -8.30
CA TYR A 302 4.48 10.68 -7.86
C TYR A 302 4.98 10.67 -6.41
N VAL A 303 5.13 9.47 -5.88
CA VAL A 303 5.68 9.20 -4.55
C VAL A 303 6.93 8.35 -4.70
N VAL A 304 7.98 8.67 -3.94
CA VAL A 304 9.17 7.82 -3.78
C VAL A 304 9.14 7.19 -2.40
N THR A 305 9.17 5.88 -2.34
CA THR A 305 9.37 5.16 -1.08
C THR A 305 10.77 4.57 -1.09
N HIS A 306 11.57 4.88 -0.09
CA HIS A 306 12.89 4.27 0.07
C HIS A 306 13.03 3.62 1.44
N MET A 307 13.81 2.54 1.49
CA MET A 307 13.97 1.73 2.68
C MET A 307 15.22 0.87 2.61
N ASP A 308 15.61 0.35 3.74
CA ASP A 308 16.48 -0.80 3.82
C ASP A 308 15.65 -2.05 4.09
N PHE A 309 16.17 -3.22 3.80
CA PHE A 309 15.49 -4.47 4.09
C PHE A 309 16.45 -5.50 4.67
N GLY A 310 15.91 -6.34 5.54
CA GLY A 310 16.59 -7.48 6.11
C GLY A 310 15.86 -8.77 5.74
N PHE A 311 16.59 -9.86 5.53
CA PHE A 311 16.01 -11.17 5.39
C PHE A 311 15.84 -11.80 6.78
N PRO A 312 14.65 -12.20 7.20
CA PRO A 312 14.47 -12.97 8.43
C PRO A 312 15.18 -14.31 8.28
N HIS A 313 16.31 -14.46 8.97
CA HIS A 313 17.22 -15.60 8.82
C HIS A 313 16.51 -16.95 8.98
N HIS A 314 15.55 -17.03 9.90
CA HIS A 314 14.81 -18.26 10.15
C HIS A 314 13.94 -18.67 8.95
N LEU A 315 13.29 -17.72 8.27
CA LEU A 315 12.47 -18.00 7.09
C LEU A 315 13.33 -18.44 5.90
N LEU A 316 14.49 -17.81 5.73
CA LEU A 316 15.45 -18.24 4.70
C LEU A 316 15.93 -19.66 4.95
N VAL A 317 16.28 -20.00 6.18
CA VAL A 317 16.73 -21.37 6.54
C VAL A 317 15.60 -22.38 6.32
N ASP A 318 14.38 -22.08 6.69
CA ASP A 318 13.23 -22.97 6.51
C ASP A 318 12.85 -23.12 5.03
N PHE A 319 12.94 -22.05 4.25
CA PHE A 319 12.78 -22.10 2.80
C PHE A 319 13.85 -22.99 2.15
N LEU A 320 15.12 -22.77 2.46
CA LEU A 320 16.21 -23.59 1.92
C LEU A 320 16.09 -25.07 2.30
N LYS A 321 15.68 -25.38 3.53
CA LYS A 321 15.43 -26.76 3.96
C LYS A 321 14.33 -27.44 3.15
N ARG A 322 13.25 -26.74 2.80
CA ARG A 322 12.14 -27.30 2.02
C ARG A 322 12.49 -27.49 0.55
N THR A 323 13.35 -26.65 0.01
CA THR A 323 13.66 -26.62 -1.42
C THR A 323 14.85 -27.53 -1.80
N LEU A 324 15.74 -27.81 -0.83
CA LEU A 324 16.92 -28.64 -1.05
C LEU A 324 16.72 -30.11 -0.61
N GLN A 325 15.55 -30.44 -0.08
CA GLN A 325 15.10 -31.82 0.14
C GLN A 325 14.43 -32.37 -1.14
#